data_0b41442fd847c53e767f7534d408264d
#
_entry.id   0b41442fd847c53e767f7534d408264d
#
_cell.length_a   1.000
_cell.length_b   1.000
_cell.length_c   1.000
_cell.angle_alpha   90.00
_cell.angle_beta   90.00
_cell.angle_gamma   90.00
#
_symmetry.space_group_name_H-M   'P 1'
#
loop_
_entity.id
_entity.type
_entity.pdbx_description
1 polymer ?
#
loop_
_entity_poly.entity_id
_entity_poly.type
_entity_poly.pdbx_seq_one_letter_code
_entity_poly.pdbx_strand_id
1 'polypeptide(L)'
;TKNLIDNTYNMPDEINKLDWLRSLHYTEDIAFLKKLIAFRRAHPLLHLKTSTAIKQACQVNWLTDSLLEYKIQDSKESMTIVINFGNQEADYENKNKQRLHLQYPAIDAQKPIAPLADSYSLAGKQLIVLK
;
A
#
# COMPACT_ATOMS: atom_id res chain seq x y z
N THR A 1 -5.18 -27.44 -3.87
CA THR A 1 -4.51 -26.56 -4.84
C THR A 1 -5.25 -26.71 -6.16
N LYS A 2 -6.05 -25.70 -6.57
CA LYS A 2 -6.61 -25.71 -7.92
C LYS A 2 -5.45 -25.52 -8.89
N ASN A 3 -5.28 -26.44 -9.84
CA ASN A 3 -4.34 -26.24 -10.92
C ASN A 3 -4.69 -24.94 -11.64
N LEU A 4 -3.70 -24.10 -11.87
CA LEU A 4 -3.86 -22.92 -12.71
C LEU A 4 -4.21 -23.39 -14.12
N ILE A 5 -5.40 -23.01 -14.59
CA ILE A 5 -5.84 -23.27 -15.96
C ILE A 5 -5.66 -21.95 -16.71
N ASP A 6 -4.81 -21.94 -17.72
CA ASP A 6 -4.41 -20.74 -18.45
C ASP A 6 -5.57 -20.01 -19.15
N ASN A 7 -6.60 -20.71 -19.54
CA ASN A 7 -7.76 -20.13 -20.20
C ASN A 7 -9.05 -20.82 -19.73
N THR A 8 -9.83 -20.13 -18.90
CA THR A 8 -11.09 -20.64 -18.37
C THR A 8 -12.33 -20.11 -19.10
N TYR A 9 -12.15 -19.30 -20.15
CA TYR A 9 -13.25 -18.59 -20.82
C TYR A 9 -14.40 -19.48 -21.25
N ASN A 10 -14.13 -20.70 -21.75
CA ASN A 10 -15.13 -21.67 -22.18
C ASN A 10 -15.35 -22.82 -21.17
N MET A 11 -14.88 -22.67 -19.94
CA MET A 11 -15.05 -23.70 -18.92
C MET A 11 -16.38 -23.54 -18.19
N PRO A 12 -16.92 -24.64 -17.61
CA PRO A 12 -18.18 -24.60 -16.88
C PRO A 12 -18.12 -23.70 -15.63
N ASP A 13 -19.30 -23.35 -15.12
CA ASP A 13 -19.46 -22.47 -13.95
C ASP A 13 -18.76 -23.01 -12.70
N GLU A 14 -18.62 -24.32 -12.55
CA GLU A 14 -17.87 -24.93 -11.42
C GLU A 14 -16.41 -24.47 -11.35
N ILE A 15 -15.82 -24.12 -12.50
CA ILE A 15 -14.44 -23.61 -12.60
C ILE A 15 -14.42 -22.08 -12.46
N ASN A 16 -15.37 -21.41 -13.11
CA ASN A 16 -15.39 -19.95 -13.22
C ASN A 16 -16.13 -19.24 -12.09
N LYS A 17 -17.01 -19.92 -11.36
CA LYS A 17 -17.74 -19.30 -10.25
C LYS A 17 -16.79 -18.80 -9.14
N LEU A 18 -17.13 -17.67 -8.58
CA LEU A 18 -16.50 -17.16 -7.39
C LEU A 18 -16.97 -17.98 -6.17
N ASP A 19 -16.03 -18.56 -5.46
CA ASP A 19 -16.30 -19.23 -4.18
C ASP A 19 -16.32 -18.20 -3.06
N TRP A 20 -17.48 -17.63 -2.79
CA TRP A 20 -17.66 -16.61 -1.74
C TRP A 20 -17.37 -17.14 -0.33
N LEU A 21 -17.44 -18.45 -0.10
CA LEU A 21 -17.11 -19.05 1.20
C LEU A 21 -15.62 -18.91 1.52
N ARG A 22 -14.77 -18.75 0.51
CA ARG A 22 -13.34 -18.46 0.73
C ARG A 22 -13.10 -17.19 1.53
N SER A 23 -14.03 -16.24 1.48
CA SER A 23 -13.97 -15.02 2.28
C SER A 23 -13.91 -15.29 3.79
N LEU A 24 -14.46 -16.41 4.24
CA LEU A 24 -14.41 -16.84 5.65
C LEU A 24 -13.02 -17.31 6.07
N HIS A 25 -12.20 -17.78 5.14
CA HIS A 25 -10.82 -18.22 5.40
C HIS A 25 -9.79 -17.08 5.32
N TYR A 26 -10.15 -15.96 4.65
CA TYR A 26 -9.28 -14.81 4.42
C TYR A 26 -9.83 -13.53 5.06
N THR A 27 -10.39 -13.66 6.26
CA THR A 27 -11.06 -12.54 6.96
C THR A 27 -10.12 -11.38 7.25
N GLU A 28 -8.87 -11.65 7.60
CA GLU A 28 -7.86 -10.63 7.88
C GLU A 28 -7.45 -9.86 6.62
N ASP A 29 -7.22 -10.57 5.50
CA ASP A 29 -6.90 -9.96 4.22
C ASP A 29 -8.05 -9.08 3.73
N ILE A 30 -9.30 -9.55 3.87
CA ILE A 30 -10.49 -8.79 3.51
C ILE A 30 -10.64 -7.55 4.40
N ALA A 31 -10.40 -7.68 5.69
CA ALA A 31 -10.43 -6.55 6.61
C ALA A 31 -9.37 -5.52 6.25
N PHE A 32 -8.16 -5.96 5.88
CA PHE A 32 -7.10 -5.09 5.41
C PHE A 32 -7.47 -4.38 4.11
N LEU A 33 -8.00 -5.09 3.10
CA LEU A 33 -8.46 -4.50 1.85
C LEU A 33 -9.57 -3.46 2.06
N LYS A 34 -10.52 -3.73 2.97
CA LYS A 34 -11.56 -2.75 3.34
C LYS A 34 -10.93 -1.47 3.93
N LYS A 35 -9.91 -1.60 4.79
CA LYS A 35 -9.18 -0.46 5.34
C LYS A 35 -8.44 0.33 4.25
N LEU A 36 -7.78 -0.35 3.31
CA LEU A 36 -7.13 0.31 2.17
C LEU A 36 -8.12 1.09 1.28
N ILE A 37 -9.27 0.50 0.99
CA ILE A 37 -10.32 1.17 0.20
C ILE A 37 -10.84 2.40 0.95
N ALA A 38 -11.10 2.28 2.26
CA ALA A 38 -11.54 3.39 3.10
C ALA A 38 -10.47 4.49 3.16
N PHE A 39 -9.20 4.12 3.35
CA PHE A 39 -8.07 5.03 3.34
C PHE A 39 -7.99 5.80 2.01
N ARG A 40 -8.03 5.08 0.88
CA ARG A 40 -8.01 5.71 -0.45
C ARG A 40 -9.17 6.70 -0.64
N ARG A 41 -10.39 6.33 -0.21
CA ARG A 41 -11.57 7.20 -0.31
C ARG A 41 -11.45 8.48 0.54
N ALA A 42 -10.82 8.38 1.71
CA ALA A 42 -10.62 9.50 2.62
C ALA A 42 -9.54 10.49 2.13
N HIS A 43 -8.68 10.09 1.18
CA HIS A 43 -7.55 10.90 0.70
C HIS A 43 -7.67 11.24 -0.79
N PRO A 44 -8.15 12.44 -1.16
CA PRO A 44 -8.31 12.87 -2.53
C PRO A 44 -7.04 12.76 -3.38
N LEU A 45 -5.86 12.95 -2.81
CA LEU A 45 -4.57 12.76 -3.49
C LEU A 45 -4.37 11.37 -4.10
N LEU A 46 -5.05 10.34 -3.57
CA LEU A 46 -4.94 8.97 -4.07
C LEU A 46 -5.89 8.64 -5.23
N HIS A 47 -6.67 9.61 -5.72
CA HIS A 47 -7.58 9.43 -6.86
C HIS A 47 -7.68 10.66 -7.76
N LEU A 48 -6.52 11.22 -8.13
CA LEU A 48 -6.41 12.30 -9.10
C LEU A 48 -6.99 11.86 -10.45
N LYS A 49 -7.77 12.74 -11.07
CA LYS A 49 -8.63 12.39 -12.24
C LYS A 49 -7.94 12.54 -13.58
N THR A 50 -6.87 13.32 -13.68
CA THR A 50 -6.22 13.63 -14.96
C THR A 50 -4.72 13.31 -14.94
N SER A 51 -4.18 12.94 -16.09
CA SER A 51 -2.74 12.72 -16.24
C SER A 51 -1.91 13.97 -15.92
N THR A 52 -2.43 15.15 -16.23
CA THR A 52 -1.78 16.42 -15.90
C THR A 52 -1.68 16.60 -14.38
N ALA A 53 -2.78 16.41 -13.64
CA ALA A 53 -2.78 16.50 -12.19
C ALA A 53 -1.81 15.47 -11.56
N ILE A 54 -1.80 14.24 -12.06
CA ILE A 54 -0.87 13.19 -11.59
C ILE A 54 0.59 13.62 -11.82
N LYS A 55 0.94 14.09 -13.03
CA LYS A 55 2.30 14.53 -13.35
C LYS A 55 2.77 15.71 -12.49
N GLN A 56 1.87 16.59 -12.10
CA GLN A 56 2.18 17.75 -11.26
C GLN A 56 2.29 17.39 -9.78
N ALA A 57 1.46 16.46 -9.31
CA ALA A 57 1.37 16.11 -7.90
C ALA A 57 2.34 15.01 -7.48
N CYS A 58 2.74 14.11 -8.38
CA CYS A 58 3.45 12.89 -8.06
C CYS A 58 4.93 12.97 -8.41
N GLN A 59 5.77 12.50 -7.48
CA GLN A 59 7.22 12.31 -7.68
C GLN A 59 7.59 10.90 -7.25
N VAL A 60 8.43 10.23 -8.03
CA VAL A 60 8.93 8.88 -7.75
C VAL A 60 10.44 8.91 -7.68
N ASN A 61 10.99 8.51 -6.54
CA ASN A 61 12.42 8.52 -6.28
C ASN A 61 12.88 7.12 -5.83
N TRP A 62 13.83 6.54 -6.53
CA TRP A 62 14.57 5.39 -6.04
C TRP A 62 15.68 5.89 -5.09
N LEU A 63 15.57 5.57 -3.80
CA LEU A 63 16.55 5.95 -2.79
C LEU A 63 17.72 4.96 -2.77
N THR A 64 17.42 3.69 -3.03
CA THR A 64 18.37 2.60 -3.25
C THR A 64 17.83 1.66 -4.34
N ASP A 65 18.53 0.59 -4.67
CA ASP A 65 18.08 -0.43 -5.65
C ASP A 65 16.78 -1.13 -5.22
N SER A 66 16.40 -1.04 -3.94
CA SER A 66 15.22 -1.71 -3.39
C SER A 66 14.26 -0.80 -2.63
N LEU A 67 14.63 0.44 -2.35
CA LEU A 67 13.82 1.38 -1.58
C LEU A 67 13.27 2.47 -2.49
N LEU A 68 11.96 2.49 -2.67
CA LEU A 68 11.22 3.47 -3.46
C LEU A 68 10.51 4.45 -2.55
N GLU A 69 10.65 5.74 -2.84
CA GLU A 69 9.85 6.82 -2.29
C GLU A 69 8.88 7.33 -3.36
N TYR A 70 7.59 7.37 -3.06
CA TYR A 70 6.56 7.95 -3.90
C TYR A 70 5.88 9.08 -3.15
N LYS A 71 6.12 10.32 -3.57
CA LYS A 71 5.51 11.52 -3.00
C LYS A 71 4.33 11.97 -3.81
N ILE A 72 3.25 12.30 -3.14
CA ILE A 72 2.06 12.91 -3.72
C ILE A 72 1.75 14.16 -2.92
N GLN A 73 1.67 15.32 -3.56
CA GLN A 73 1.37 16.57 -2.87
C GLN A 73 0.54 17.52 -3.72
N ASP A 74 -0.29 18.32 -3.06
CA ASP A 74 -0.93 19.50 -3.64
C ASP A 74 -0.71 20.71 -2.70
N SER A 75 -1.49 21.78 -2.90
CA SER A 75 -1.40 22.99 -2.08
C SER A 75 -1.90 22.83 -0.63
N LYS A 76 -2.58 21.72 -0.30
CA LYS A 76 -3.26 21.50 0.98
C LYS A 76 -2.63 20.38 1.80
N GLU A 77 -2.17 19.33 1.13
CA GLU A 77 -1.65 18.16 1.81
C GLU A 77 -0.50 17.49 1.05
N SER A 78 0.29 16.71 1.79
CA SER A 78 1.39 15.93 1.27
C SER A 78 1.34 14.52 1.85
N MET A 79 1.60 13.53 1.03
CA MET A 79 1.65 12.12 1.42
C MET A 79 2.91 11.49 0.82
N THR A 80 3.60 10.69 1.61
CA THR A 80 4.76 9.92 1.16
C THR A 80 4.49 8.44 1.36
N ILE A 81 4.65 7.66 0.31
CA ILE A 81 4.58 6.20 0.34
C ILE A 81 6.00 5.69 0.15
N VAL A 82 6.48 4.91 1.12
CA VAL A 82 7.81 4.29 1.05
C VAL A 82 7.64 2.79 0.94
N ILE A 83 8.31 2.18 -0.03
CA ILE A 83 8.21 0.74 -0.32
C ILE A 83 9.60 0.13 -0.32
N ASN A 84 9.81 -0.84 0.54
CA ASN A 84 11.00 -1.68 0.50
C ASN A 84 10.70 -2.96 -0.30
N PHE A 85 11.18 -3.04 -1.53
CA PHE A 85 11.08 -4.22 -2.40
C PHE A 85 12.14 -5.28 -2.10
N GLY A 86 13.15 -4.93 -1.30
CA GLY A 86 14.23 -5.84 -0.89
C GLY A 86 13.75 -6.94 0.06
N ASN A 87 14.65 -7.83 0.40
CA ASN A 87 14.43 -8.87 1.42
C ASN A 87 15.07 -8.49 2.76
N GLN A 88 15.90 -7.46 2.78
CA GLN A 88 16.58 -6.94 3.97
C GLN A 88 15.87 -5.70 4.49
N GLU A 89 16.11 -5.39 5.75
CA GLU A 89 15.66 -4.16 6.37
C GLU A 89 16.32 -2.94 5.71
N ALA A 90 15.58 -1.84 5.60
CA ALA A 90 16.07 -0.58 5.05
C ALA A 90 15.52 0.60 5.85
N ASP A 91 16.39 1.56 6.13
CA ASP A 91 16.04 2.77 6.87
C ASP A 91 15.58 3.87 5.91
N TYR A 92 14.51 4.55 6.30
CA TYR A 92 13.99 5.73 5.61
C TYR A 92 14.07 6.95 6.52
N GLU A 93 14.80 7.98 6.10
CA GLU A 93 14.89 9.26 6.81
C GLU A 93 13.63 10.11 6.55
N ASN A 94 12.88 10.42 7.61
CA ASN A 94 11.64 11.20 7.55
C ASN A 94 11.91 12.72 7.57
N LYS A 95 12.51 13.24 6.49
CA LYS A 95 12.90 14.67 6.37
C LYS A 95 11.73 15.63 6.52
N ASN A 96 10.52 15.20 6.13
CA ASN A 96 9.34 16.04 6.13
C ASN A 96 8.57 15.99 7.47
N LYS A 97 9.06 15.25 8.46
CA LYS A 97 8.41 15.11 9.77
C LYS A 97 6.94 14.67 9.66
N GLN A 98 6.67 13.73 8.74
CA GLN A 98 5.33 13.16 8.54
C GLN A 98 5.05 12.04 9.53
N ARG A 99 3.78 11.84 9.89
CA ARG A 99 3.35 10.76 10.78
C ARG A 99 3.02 9.49 10.01
N LEU A 100 3.27 8.34 10.62
CA LEU A 100 2.88 7.05 10.06
C LEU A 100 1.36 6.88 10.13
N HIS A 101 0.72 6.70 8.97
CA HIS A 101 -0.72 6.50 8.81
C HIS A 101 -1.11 5.07 8.45
N LEU A 102 -0.25 4.35 7.74
CA LEU A 102 -0.51 2.98 7.31
C LEU A 102 0.82 2.23 7.17
N GLN A 103 0.82 0.95 7.51
CA GLN A 103 1.94 0.03 7.34
C GLN A 103 1.43 -1.31 6.82
N TYR A 104 2.15 -1.93 5.86
CA TYR A 104 1.85 -3.26 5.36
C TYR A 104 3.13 -4.03 5.01
N PRO A 105 3.25 -5.32 5.34
CA PRO A 105 2.38 -6.00 6.29
C PRO A 105 2.48 -5.36 7.68
N ALA A 106 1.37 -5.35 8.41
CA ALA A 106 1.36 -4.84 9.77
C ALA A 106 2.16 -5.81 10.65
N ILE A 107 3.17 -5.29 11.34
CA ILE A 107 3.93 -6.09 12.31
C ILE A 107 3.08 -6.32 13.57
N ASP A 108 2.16 -5.39 13.84
CA ASP A 108 1.21 -5.50 14.94
C ASP A 108 -0.03 -4.66 14.63
N ALA A 109 -1.15 -5.31 14.32
CA ALA A 109 -2.41 -4.63 14.00
C ALA A 109 -3.02 -3.87 15.18
N GLN A 110 -2.45 -4.00 16.38
CA GLN A 110 -2.95 -3.36 17.61
C GLN A 110 -2.07 -2.20 18.09
N LYS A 111 -0.94 -1.92 17.47
CA LYS A 111 -0.16 -0.74 17.83
C LYS A 111 -0.81 0.53 17.33
N PRO A 112 -1.00 1.53 18.21
CA PRO A 112 -1.40 2.86 17.78
C PRO A 112 -0.39 3.40 16.76
N ILE A 113 -0.87 4.23 15.83
CA ILE A 113 -0.05 4.99 14.89
C ILE A 113 1.18 5.52 15.62
N ALA A 114 2.36 5.14 15.19
CA ALA A 114 3.59 5.47 15.88
C ALA A 114 3.74 7.00 16.04
N PRO A 115 4.33 7.48 17.14
CA PRO A 115 4.65 8.88 17.28
C PRO A 115 5.53 9.34 16.11
N LEU A 116 5.53 10.65 15.88
CA LEU A 116 6.41 11.27 14.90
C LEU A 116 7.86 10.80 15.12
N ALA A 117 8.45 10.17 14.13
CA ALA A 117 9.83 9.70 14.17
C ALA A 117 10.68 10.41 13.12
N ASP A 118 11.97 10.56 13.40
CA ASP A 118 12.95 11.12 12.46
C ASP A 118 13.34 10.12 11.37
N SER A 119 13.19 8.84 11.65
CA SER A 119 13.43 7.75 10.72
C SER A 119 12.47 6.59 10.96
N TYR A 120 12.25 5.79 9.92
CA TYR A 120 11.47 4.55 9.98
C TYR A 120 12.31 3.42 9.41
N SER A 121 12.38 2.31 10.12
CA SER A 121 12.98 1.08 9.60
C SER A 121 11.90 0.22 8.96
N LEU A 122 12.08 -0.12 7.68
CA LEU A 122 11.18 -0.96 6.90
C LEU A 122 11.78 -2.35 6.75
N ALA A 123 11.08 -3.36 7.25
CA ALA A 123 11.42 -4.75 6.96
C ALA A 123 11.38 -5.03 5.45
N GLY A 124 11.98 -6.14 5.02
CA GLY A 124 11.87 -6.58 3.63
C GLY A 124 10.41 -6.78 3.21
N LYS A 125 10.06 -6.35 1.98
CA LYS A 125 8.71 -6.42 1.41
C LYS A 125 7.66 -5.60 2.19
N GLN A 126 8.08 -4.53 2.84
CA GLN A 126 7.21 -3.66 3.62
C GLN A 126 6.91 -2.34 2.91
N LEU A 127 5.72 -1.82 3.16
CA LEU A 127 5.26 -0.50 2.71
C LEU A 127 4.77 0.31 3.91
N ILE A 128 5.11 1.59 3.93
CA ILE A 128 4.55 2.57 4.88
C ILE A 128 3.96 3.75 4.13
N VAL A 129 2.94 4.38 4.73
CA VAL A 129 2.35 5.63 4.26
C VAL A 129 2.48 6.67 5.36
N LEU A 130 3.12 7.78 5.02
CA LEU A 130 3.39 8.92 5.89
C LEU A 130 2.56 10.14 5.45
N LYS A 131 2.03 10.88 6.41
CA LYS A 131 1.25 12.10 6.15
C LYS A 131 1.48 13.16 7.23
#